data_4943379f43c3c14871dd4c4e0e24001b
#
_entry.id   4943379f43c3c14871dd4c4e0e24001b
#
_cell.length_a   1.000
_cell.length_b   1.000
_cell.length_c   1.000
_cell.angle_alpha   90.00
_cell.angle_beta   90.00
_cell.angle_gamma   90.00
#
_symmetry.space_group_name_H-M   'P 1'
#
loop_
_entity.id
_entity.type
_entity.pdbx_description
1 polymer ?
#
loop_
_entity_poly.entity_id
_entity_poly.type
_entity_poly.pdbx_seq_one_letter_code
_entity_poly.pdbx_strand_id
1 'polypeptide(L)'
;MEHGTLPASIAEKTIASSSGETYRYLAIGLMVASGFAALGYQIVWTQQSALWLGHEAAAVLAVLAGFFGGLATGALMLGPRIDRSAKPTHWYAACEAVIGVWSLGLAFLMAPVSGWLLDLIGAQPTPAWQWTVAFCGTFLLLLPATAAMGATLPAMERILAGMRHEGTPIAALYAGNTFGAVLGVLATAFWLIPEWGLTRTASVCAALNLLCAAMALRLFAEPANDTPAKGQSDASDVLMLLAATGLLGIGYEVLVVRVLSQIAENTV
;
A
#
# COMPACT_ATOMS: atom_id res chain seq x y z
N MET A 1 -48.27 -21.17 27.07
CA MET A 1 -46.88 -20.86 26.69
C MET A 1 -46.93 -20.10 25.39
N GLU A 2 -46.95 -18.76 25.49
CA GLU A 2 -46.91 -17.91 24.29
C GLU A 2 -45.48 -17.86 23.81
N HIS A 3 -45.21 -18.43 22.63
CA HIS A 3 -43.99 -18.18 21.91
C HIS A 3 -44.04 -16.74 21.35
N GLY A 4 -43.43 -15.83 22.09
CA GLY A 4 -43.25 -14.43 21.64
C GLY A 4 -42.39 -14.41 20.38
N THR A 5 -43.03 -14.31 19.24
CA THR A 5 -42.34 -13.98 17.98
C THR A 5 -41.84 -12.56 18.08
N LEU A 6 -40.52 -12.37 17.97
CA LEU A 6 -39.90 -11.03 17.87
C LEU A 6 -40.59 -10.23 16.75
N PRO A 7 -40.93 -8.95 16.97
CA PRO A 7 -41.50 -8.11 15.94
C PRO A 7 -40.59 -8.09 14.69
N ALA A 8 -41.16 -8.22 13.51
CA ALA A 8 -40.42 -8.29 12.23
C ALA A 8 -39.41 -7.14 12.06
N SER A 9 -39.73 -5.94 12.59
CA SER A 9 -38.84 -4.77 12.57
C SER A 9 -37.55 -4.96 13.41
N ILE A 10 -37.59 -5.74 14.50
CA ILE A 10 -36.40 -6.01 15.32
C ILE A 10 -35.55 -7.08 14.64
N ALA A 11 -36.16 -8.11 14.05
CA ALA A 11 -35.45 -9.13 13.31
C ALA A 11 -34.74 -8.55 12.09
N GLU A 12 -35.39 -7.65 11.35
CA GLU A 12 -34.83 -6.98 10.17
C GLU A 12 -33.66 -6.04 10.55
N LYS A 13 -33.77 -5.28 11.64
CA LYS A 13 -32.67 -4.48 12.20
C LYS A 13 -31.47 -5.34 12.65
N THR A 14 -31.74 -6.47 13.28
CA THR A 14 -30.69 -7.37 13.75
C THR A 14 -29.93 -8.02 12.58
N ILE A 15 -30.62 -8.43 11.52
CA ILE A 15 -30.01 -8.98 10.31
C ILE A 15 -29.20 -7.90 9.57
N ALA A 16 -29.70 -6.68 9.46
CA ALA A 16 -29.01 -5.58 8.83
C ALA A 16 -27.74 -5.17 9.61
N SER A 17 -27.78 -5.17 10.95
CA SER A 17 -26.59 -4.88 11.76
C SER A 17 -25.51 -5.96 11.67
N SER A 18 -25.90 -7.23 11.67
CA SER A 18 -24.94 -8.35 11.55
C SER A 18 -24.25 -8.38 10.19
N SER A 19 -24.97 -8.07 9.12
CA SER A 19 -24.38 -7.98 7.79
C SER A 19 -23.35 -6.86 7.69
N GLY A 20 -23.62 -5.71 8.32
CA GLY A 20 -22.68 -4.58 8.33
C GLY A 20 -21.39 -4.85 9.06
N GLU A 21 -21.46 -5.50 10.20
CA GLU A 21 -20.26 -5.90 10.94
C GLU A 21 -19.38 -6.86 10.12
N THR A 22 -20.00 -7.81 9.41
CA THR A 22 -19.28 -8.75 8.55
C THR A 22 -18.51 -8.03 7.45
N TYR A 23 -19.12 -7.07 6.74
CA TYR A 23 -18.43 -6.29 5.69
C TYR A 23 -17.30 -5.45 6.26
N ARG A 24 -17.45 -4.92 7.46
CA ARG A 24 -16.38 -4.17 8.14
C ARG A 24 -15.17 -5.06 8.44
N TYR A 25 -15.36 -6.24 9.00
CA TYR A 25 -14.26 -7.17 9.27
C TYR A 25 -13.60 -7.67 7.97
N LEU A 26 -14.37 -7.90 6.93
CA LEU A 26 -13.84 -8.24 5.61
C LEU A 26 -12.97 -7.12 5.04
N ALA A 27 -13.43 -5.87 5.12
CA ALA A 27 -12.66 -4.73 4.67
C ALA A 27 -11.34 -4.56 5.44
N ILE A 28 -11.38 -4.70 6.77
CA ILE A 28 -10.18 -4.68 7.60
C ILE A 28 -9.24 -5.84 7.21
N GLY A 29 -9.77 -7.04 7.01
CA GLY A 29 -9.00 -8.20 6.57
C GLY A 29 -8.29 -7.98 5.22
N LEU A 30 -8.99 -7.38 4.25
CA LEU A 30 -8.39 -7.01 2.96
C LEU A 30 -7.30 -5.94 3.13
N MET A 31 -7.51 -4.95 4.00
CA MET A 31 -6.49 -3.94 4.29
C MET A 31 -5.26 -4.55 4.99
N VAL A 32 -5.44 -5.53 5.89
CA VAL A 32 -4.32 -6.28 6.49
C VAL A 32 -3.53 -7.02 5.41
N ALA A 33 -4.22 -7.72 4.50
CA ALA A 33 -3.56 -8.47 3.42
C ALA A 33 -2.83 -7.54 2.43
N SER A 34 -3.47 -6.43 2.05
CA SER A 34 -2.87 -5.41 1.17
C SER A 34 -1.65 -4.76 1.82
N GLY A 35 -1.73 -4.38 3.10
CA GLY A 35 -0.59 -3.82 3.85
C GLY A 35 0.57 -4.81 3.99
N PHE A 36 0.27 -6.09 4.25
CA PHE A 36 1.29 -7.16 4.28
C PHE A 36 2.06 -7.23 2.95
N ALA A 37 1.34 -7.28 1.84
CA ALA A 37 1.96 -7.37 0.53
C ALA A 37 2.77 -6.10 0.19
N ALA A 38 2.24 -4.91 0.52
CA ALA A 38 2.88 -3.62 0.22
C ALA A 38 4.26 -3.52 0.86
N LEU A 39 4.38 -3.77 2.16
CA LEU A 39 5.69 -3.72 2.84
C LEU A 39 6.55 -4.94 2.53
N GLY A 40 5.95 -6.09 2.22
CA GLY A 40 6.67 -7.23 1.65
C GLY A 40 7.41 -6.86 0.37
N TYR A 41 6.74 -6.18 -0.56
CA TYR A 41 7.39 -5.66 -1.77
C TYR A 41 8.47 -4.63 -1.49
N GLN A 42 8.25 -3.72 -0.53
CA GLN A 42 9.27 -2.73 -0.18
C GLN A 42 10.59 -3.40 0.20
N ILE A 43 10.55 -4.47 1.00
CA ILE A 43 11.76 -5.25 1.35
C ILE A 43 12.36 -5.91 0.11
N VAL A 44 11.55 -6.56 -0.73
CA VAL A 44 12.03 -7.19 -1.98
C VAL A 44 12.70 -6.16 -2.89
N TRP A 45 12.07 -5.00 -3.12
CA TRP A 45 12.61 -3.95 -3.98
C TRP A 45 13.88 -3.33 -3.41
N THR A 46 13.98 -3.19 -2.08
CA THR A 46 15.20 -2.71 -1.42
C THR A 46 16.36 -3.67 -1.68
N GLN A 47 16.16 -4.97 -1.49
CA GLN A 47 17.17 -5.98 -1.75
C GLN A 47 17.56 -6.05 -3.24
N GLN A 48 16.57 -6.00 -4.14
CA GLN A 48 16.86 -5.96 -5.58
C GLN A 48 17.61 -4.69 -5.99
N SER A 49 17.25 -3.53 -5.41
CA SER A 49 17.92 -2.27 -5.73
C SER A 49 19.33 -2.20 -5.19
N ALA A 50 19.64 -2.85 -4.06
CA ALA A 50 20.99 -2.94 -3.53
C ALA A 50 21.96 -3.67 -4.49
N LEU A 51 21.46 -4.62 -5.27
CA LEU A 51 22.28 -5.37 -6.23
C LEU A 51 22.85 -4.50 -7.35
N TRP A 52 22.15 -3.41 -7.75
CA TRP A 52 22.62 -2.54 -8.84
C TRP A 52 23.11 -1.18 -8.37
N LEU A 53 22.63 -0.67 -7.25
CA LEU A 53 23.13 0.58 -6.67
C LEU A 53 24.46 0.42 -5.92
N GLY A 54 24.84 -0.83 -5.62
CA GLY A 54 26.12 -1.16 -5.02
C GLY A 54 26.28 -0.75 -3.54
N HIS A 55 25.27 -0.13 -2.95
CA HIS A 55 25.23 0.29 -1.55
C HIS A 55 23.84 0.09 -0.98
N GLU A 56 23.71 -0.66 0.10
CA GLU A 56 22.42 -0.90 0.76
C GLU A 56 21.75 0.41 1.20
N ALA A 57 22.52 1.36 1.78
CA ALA A 57 21.98 2.64 2.21
C ALA A 57 21.38 3.46 1.05
N ALA A 58 22.02 3.47 -0.12
CA ALA A 58 21.51 4.17 -1.29
C ALA A 58 20.23 3.53 -1.82
N ALA A 59 20.17 2.20 -1.84
CA ALA A 59 18.99 1.44 -2.23
C ALA A 59 17.81 1.71 -1.30
N VAL A 60 18.04 1.64 0.01
CA VAL A 60 17.01 1.95 1.02
C VAL A 60 16.44 3.36 0.79
N LEU A 61 17.29 4.37 0.66
CA LEU A 61 16.86 5.75 0.46
C LEU A 61 16.06 5.94 -0.84
N ALA A 62 16.55 5.36 -1.96
CA ALA A 62 15.89 5.48 -3.24
C ALA A 62 14.52 4.76 -3.25
N VAL A 63 14.44 3.56 -2.67
CA VAL A 63 13.18 2.81 -2.56
C VAL A 63 12.21 3.49 -1.62
N LEU A 64 12.63 3.99 -0.44
CA LEU A 64 11.76 4.74 0.47
C LEU A 64 11.21 6.00 -0.19
N ALA A 65 12.06 6.79 -0.85
CA ALA A 65 11.62 7.98 -1.56
C ALA A 65 10.62 7.64 -2.69
N GLY A 66 10.90 6.59 -3.48
CA GLY A 66 10.02 6.10 -4.52
C GLY A 66 8.69 5.56 -3.98
N PHE A 67 8.75 4.82 -2.89
CA PHE A 67 7.58 4.21 -2.25
C PHE A 67 6.64 5.30 -1.68
N PHE A 68 7.12 6.14 -0.80
CA PHE A 68 6.29 7.19 -0.19
C PHE A 68 5.89 8.28 -1.17
N GLY A 69 6.79 8.65 -2.10
CA GLY A 69 6.46 9.58 -3.18
C GLY A 69 5.37 9.04 -4.09
N GLY A 70 5.39 7.75 -4.40
CA GLY A 70 4.34 7.08 -5.16
C GLY A 70 3.02 7.00 -4.39
N LEU A 71 3.04 6.61 -3.11
CA LEU A 71 1.86 6.62 -2.23
C LEU A 71 1.18 8.00 -2.22
N ALA A 72 1.98 9.06 -2.01
CA ALA A 72 1.48 10.43 -2.03
C ALA A 72 0.88 10.82 -3.39
N THR A 73 1.57 10.47 -4.49
CA THR A 73 1.09 10.71 -5.85
C THR A 73 -0.25 10.01 -6.10
N GLY A 74 -0.38 8.75 -5.71
CA GLY A 74 -1.62 7.98 -5.84
C GLY A 74 -2.76 8.56 -5.01
N ALA A 75 -2.53 8.86 -3.75
CA ALA A 75 -3.54 9.46 -2.87
C ALA A 75 -4.03 10.80 -3.41
N LEU A 76 -3.12 11.68 -3.85
CA LEU A 76 -3.46 13.02 -4.34
C LEU A 76 -4.12 12.99 -5.72
N MET A 77 -3.69 12.13 -6.63
CA MET A 77 -4.21 12.11 -7.99
C MET A 77 -5.41 11.19 -8.18
N LEU A 78 -5.43 10.04 -7.52
CA LEU A 78 -6.49 9.04 -7.66
C LEU A 78 -7.57 9.21 -6.60
N GLY A 79 -7.25 9.62 -5.37
CA GLY A 79 -8.21 9.84 -4.29
C GLY A 79 -9.41 10.67 -4.72
N PRO A 80 -9.24 11.91 -5.23
CA PRO A 80 -10.37 12.75 -5.68
C PRO A 80 -11.20 12.15 -6.83
N ARG A 81 -10.59 11.28 -7.65
CA ARG A 81 -11.31 10.55 -8.71
C ARG A 81 -12.16 9.42 -8.14
N ILE A 82 -11.62 8.71 -7.16
CA ILE A 82 -12.29 7.62 -6.45
C ILE A 82 -13.49 8.17 -5.67
N ASP A 83 -13.32 9.29 -4.97
CA ASP A 83 -14.38 9.94 -4.19
C ASP A 83 -15.60 10.31 -5.04
N ARG A 84 -15.36 10.67 -6.30
CA ARG A 84 -16.42 11.03 -7.26
C ARG A 84 -16.93 9.83 -8.05
N SER A 85 -16.35 8.66 -7.88
CA SER A 85 -16.71 7.48 -8.66
C SER A 85 -17.93 6.78 -8.09
N ALA A 86 -18.81 6.33 -8.97
CA ALA A 86 -19.91 5.42 -8.65
C ALA A 86 -19.45 3.97 -8.46
N LYS A 87 -18.17 3.66 -8.76
CA LYS A 87 -17.63 2.30 -8.77
C LYS A 87 -16.37 2.14 -7.91
N PRO A 88 -16.44 2.43 -6.60
CA PRO A 88 -15.26 2.36 -5.72
C PRO A 88 -14.71 0.94 -5.58
N THR A 89 -15.56 -0.08 -5.65
CA THR A 89 -15.14 -1.49 -5.60
C THR A 89 -14.25 -1.86 -6.79
N HIS A 90 -14.60 -1.39 -7.99
CA HIS A 90 -13.77 -1.59 -9.17
C HIS A 90 -12.45 -0.81 -9.08
N TRP A 91 -12.45 0.37 -8.48
CA TRP A 91 -11.22 1.13 -8.22
C TRP A 91 -10.28 0.37 -7.29
N TYR A 92 -10.79 -0.12 -6.16
CA TYR A 92 -9.99 -0.92 -5.22
C TYR A 92 -9.41 -2.17 -5.91
N ALA A 93 -10.26 -2.94 -6.61
CA ALA A 93 -9.84 -4.14 -7.32
C ALA A 93 -8.82 -3.84 -8.43
N ALA A 94 -8.99 -2.73 -9.17
CA ALA A 94 -8.03 -2.32 -10.18
C ALA A 94 -6.69 -1.92 -9.56
N CYS A 95 -6.69 -1.20 -8.44
CA CYS A 95 -5.47 -0.85 -7.71
C CYS A 95 -4.74 -2.11 -7.26
N GLU A 96 -5.43 -3.05 -6.59
CA GLU A 96 -4.83 -4.31 -6.13
C GLU A 96 -4.28 -5.15 -7.31
N ALA A 97 -5.00 -5.20 -8.43
CA ALA A 97 -4.53 -5.88 -9.64
C ALA A 97 -3.27 -5.22 -10.22
N VAL A 98 -3.24 -3.87 -10.29
CA VAL A 98 -2.05 -3.13 -10.76
C VAL A 98 -0.86 -3.38 -9.84
N ILE A 99 -1.07 -3.34 -8.52
CA ILE A 99 -0.02 -3.64 -7.53
C ILE A 99 0.54 -5.04 -7.79
N GLY A 100 -0.32 -6.06 -7.84
CA GLY A 100 0.11 -7.45 -8.00
C GLY A 100 0.82 -7.70 -9.32
N VAL A 101 0.23 -7.29 -10.44
CA VAL A 101 0.79 -7.53 -11.78
C VAL A 101 2.08 -6.74 -12.00
N TRP A 102 2.11 -5.46 -11.63
CA TRP A 102 3.29 -4.62 -11.81
C TRP A 102 4.46 -5.09 -10.94
N SER A 103 4.21 -5.37 -9.66
CA SER A 103 5.25 -5.83 -8.74
C SER A 103 5.81 -7.19 -9.11
N LEU A 104 4.96 -8.09 -9.62
CA LEU A 104 5.40 -9.36 -10.19
C LEU A 104 6.26 -9.12 -11.44
N GLY A 105 5.84 -8.21 -12.33
CA GLY A 105 6.62 -7.79 -13.47
C GLY A 105 7.99 -7.27 -13.08
N LEU A 106 8.07 -6.40 -12.06
CA LEU A 106 9.33 -5.88 -11.54
C LEU A 106 10.25 -6.99 -10.98
N ALA A 107 9.71 -8.03 -10.37
CA ALA A 107 10.51 -9.15 -9.87
C ALA A 107 11.34 -9.85 -10.97
N PHE A 108 10.87 -9.80 -12.23
CA PHE A 108 11.58 -10.34 -13.38
C PHE A 108 12.33 -9.28 -14.18
N LEU A 109 11.81 -8.05 -14.24
CA LEU A 109 12.35 -6.97 -15.06
C LEU A 109 13.45 -6.16 -14.35
N MET A 110 13.56 -6.27 -13.02
CA MET A 110 14.51 -5.46 -12.25
C MET A 110 15.95 -5.66 -12.74
N ALA A 111 16.37 -6.89 -12.99
CA ALA A 111 17.75 -7.18 -13.44
C ALA A 111 18.07 -6.55 -14.81
N PRO A 112 17.29 -6.75 -15.90
CA PRO A 112 17.58 -6.12 -17.16
C PRO A 112 17.46 -4.59 -17.14
N VAL A 113 16.47 -4.05 -16.38
CA VAL A 113 16.32 -2.60 -16.24
C VAL A 113 17.47 -1.98 -15.46
N SER A 114 17.96 -2.67 -14.43
CA SER A 114 19.15 -2.24 -13.68
C SER A 114 20.39 -2.16 -14.57
N GLY A 115 20.60 -3.13 -15.47
CA GLY A 115 21.68 -3.09 -16.45
C GLY A 115 21.56 -1.85 -17.35
N TRP A 116 20.39 -1.58 -17.89
CA TRP A 116 20.14 -0.39 -18.69
C TRP A 116 20.35 0.92 -17.94
N LEU A 117 19.94 1.01 -16.67
CA LEU A 117 20.18 2.17 -15.82
C LEU A 117 21.67 2.37 -15.51
N LEU A 118 22.43 1.30 -15.32
CA LEU A 118 23.89 1.36 -15.16
C LEU A 118 24.59 1.84 -16.42
N ASP A 119 24.16 1.39 -17.60
CA ASP A 119 24.65 1.87 -18.87
C ASP A 119 24.37 3.38 -19.07
N LEU A 120 23.17 3.84 -18.62
CA LEU A 120 22.79 5.25 -18.66
C LEU A 120 23.64 6.09 -17.68
N ILE A 121 24.01 5.55 -16.52
CA ILE A 121 24.91 6.19 -15.57
C ILE A 121 26.29 6.37 -16.20
N GLY A 122 26.80 5.34 -16.89
CA GLY A 122 28.11 5.33 -17.52
C GLY A 122 29.27 5.01 -16.57
N ALA A 123 30.46 4.89 -17.13
CA ALA A 123 31.67 4.41 -16.39
C ALA A 123 32.28 5.46 -15.43
N GLN A 124 32.07 6.75 -15.68
CA GLN A 124 32.62 7.84 -14.86
C GLN A 124 31.54 8.93 -14.66
N PRO A 125 30.47 8.63 -13.90
CA PRO A 125 29.40 9.59 -13.70
C PRO A 125 29.81 10.68 -12.72
N THR A 126 29.23 11.88 -12.92
CA THR A 126 29.25 12.86 -11.83
C THR A 126 28.33 12.36 -10.68
N PRO A 127 28.65 12.66 -9.42
CA PRO A 127 27.81 12.23 -8.30
C PRO A 127 26.34 12.68 -8.46
N ALA A 128 26.12 13.91 -8.93
CA ALA A 128 24.78 14.45 -9.15
C ALA A 128 23.99 13.62 -10.20
N TRP A 129 24.62 13.23 -11.31
CA TRP A 129 23.99 12.41 -12.34
C TRP A 129 23.67 11.01 -11.82
N GLN A 130 24.62 10.37 -11.14
CA GLN A 130 24.41 9.05 -10.54
C GLN A 130 23.21 9.03 -9.59
N TRP A 131 23.15 10.00 -8.67
CA TRP A 131 22.02 10.12 -7.75
C TRP A 131 20.70 10.42 -8.47
N THR A 132 20.72 11.29 -9.46
CA THR A 132 19.51 11.60 -10.26
C THR A 132 18.96 10.36 -10.94
N VAL A 133 19.79 9.59 -11.61
CA VAL A 133 19.34 8.34 -12.27
C VAL A 133 18.88 7.31 -11.24
N ALA A 134 19.60 7.16 -10.13
CA ALA A 134 19.23 6.23 -9.06
C ALA A 134 17.84 6.56 -8.47
N PHE A 135 17.62 7.80 -8.07
CA PHE A 135 16.35 8.19 -7.46
C PHE A 135 15.19 8.27 -8.46
N CYS A 136 15.40 8.97 -9.59
CA CYS A 136 14.35 9.09 -10.61
C CYS A 136 14.02 7.75 -11.26
N GLY A 137 15.03 6.92 -11.54
CA GLY A 137 14.84 5.59 -12.09
C GLY A 137 14.05 4.69 -11.15
N THR A 138 14.45 4.61 -9.88
CA THR A 138 13.73 3.85 -8.86
C THR A 138 12.31 4.39 -8.67
N PHE A 139 12.13 5.71 -8.59
CA PHE A 139 10.82 6.33 -8.46
C PHE A 139 9.90 5.92 -9.62
N LEU A 140 10.35 6.07 -10.87
CA LEU A 140 9.54 5.74 -12.05
C LEU A 140 9.20 4.24 -12.13
N LEU A 141 10.14 3.37 -11.75
CA LEU A 141 9.91 1.93 -11.71
C LEU A 141 8.86 1.53 -10.66
N LEU A 142 8.89 2.15 -9.50
CA LEU A 142 7.96 1.83 -8.42
C LEU A 142 6.62 2.54 -8.55
N LEU A 143 6.57 3.68 -9.27
CA LEU A 143 5.41 4.58 -9.31
C LEU A 143 4.07 3.91 -9.62
N PRO A 144 3.92 3.02 -10.62
CA PRO A 144 2.61 2.43 -10.91
C PRO A 144 2.05 1.61 -9.75
N ALA A 145 2.89 0.78 -9.10
CA ALA A 145 2.46 -0.02 -7.95
C ALA A 145 2.21 0.85 -6.72
N THR A 146 3.15 1.75 -6.39
CA THR A 146 3.05 2.59 -5.19
C THR A 146 1.94 3.63 -5.28
N ALA A 147 1.67 4.19 -6.46
CA ALA A 147 0.52 5.06 -6.67
C ALA A 147 -0.80 4.29 -6.53
N ALA A 148 -0.89 3.06 -7.03
CA ALA A 148 -2.04 2.21 -6.81
C ALA A 148 -2.22 1.90 -5.30
N MET A 149 -1.13 1.58 -4.56
CA MET A 149 -1.17 1.41 -3.11
C MET A 149 -1.71 2.64 -2.38
N GLY A 150 -1.29 3.85 -2.78
CA GLY A 150 -1.78 5.10 -2.20
C GLY A 150 -3.28 5.36 -2.41
N ALA A 151 -3.88 4.69 -3.39
CA ALA A 151 -5.28 4.81 -3.73
C ALA A 151 -6.18 3.73 -3.07
N THR A 152 -5.61 2.66 -2.49
CA THR A 152 -6.40 1.56 -1.91
C THR A 152 -7.21 1.98 -0.69
N LEU A 153 -6.63 2.78 0.21
CA LEU A 153 -7.32 3.26 1.41
C LEU A 153 -8.50 4.17 1.07
N PRO A 154 -8.37 5.23 0.23
CA PRO A 154 -9.51 6.01 -0.25
C PRO A 154 -10.60 5.17 -0.91
N ALA A 155 -10.22 4.16 -1.70
CA ALA A 155 -11.19 3.29 -2.36
C ALA A 155 -11.98 2.45 -1.34
N MET A 156 -11.31 1.86 -0.36
CA MET A 156 -11.97 1.06 0.69
C MET A 156 -12.86 1.92 1.58
N GLU A 157 -12.41 3.13 1.92
CA GLU A 157 -13.22 4.10 2.66
C GLU A 157 -14.51 4.43 1.90
N ARG A 158 -14.40 4.70 0.60
CA ARG A 158 -15.56 5.02 -0.25
C ARG A 158 -16.54 3.85 -0.39
N ILE A 159 -16.05 2.60 -0.44
CA ILE A 159 -16.87 1.38 -0.42
C ILE A 159 -17.72 1.35 0.86
N LEU A 160 -17.09 1.51 2.02
CA LEU A 160 -17.78 1.41 3.31
C LEU A 160 -18.74 2.59 3.55
N ALA A 161 -18.36 3.80 3.13
CA ALA A 161 -19.24 4.97 3.20
C ALA A 161 -20.53 4.77 2.39
N GLY A 162 -20.44 4.11 1.22
CA GLY A 162 -21.59 3.80 0.37
C GLY A 162 -22.57 2.79 0.96
N MET A 163 -22.13 1.96 1.90
CA MET A 163 -22.95 0.93 2.54
C MET A 163 -23.79 1.42 3.72
N ARG A 164 -23.86 2.74 3.96
CA ARG A 164 -24.63 3.38 5.06
C ARG A 164 -24.35 2.82 6.47
N HIS A 165 -23.16 2.35 6.70
CA HIS A 165 -22.75 1.89 8.02
C HIS A 165 -22.14 3.06 8.78
N GLU A 166 -22.91 3.61 9.72
CA GLU A 166 -22.40 4.58 10.68
C GLU A 166 -21.19 4.00 11.40
N GLY A 167 -20.02 4.60 11.16
CA GLY A 167 -18.89 4.48 12.07
C GLY A 167 -17.88 3.35 11.83
N THR A 168 -17.54 2.97 10.56
CA THR A 168 -16.21 2.37 10.43
C THR A 168 -15.20 3.49 10.48
N PRO A 169 -14.49 3.69 11.59
CA PRO A 169 -13.51 4.76 11.62
C PRO A 169 -12.42 4.43 10.59
N ILE A 170 -12.10 5.38 9.73
CA ILE A 170 -10.93 5.35 8.83
C ILE A 170 -9.71 4.83 9.59
N ALA A 171 -9.61 5.19 10.88
CA ALA A 171 -8.62 4.69 11.80
C ALA A 171 -8.53 3.15 11.87
N ALA A 172 -9.65 2.42 11.79
CA ALA A 172 -9.63 0.95 11.84
C ALA A 172 -9.08 0.33 10.54
N LEU A 173 -9.40 0.92 9.38
CA LEU A 173 -8.82 0.51 8.09
C LEU A 173 -7.32 0.79 8.06
N TYR A 174 -6.94 1.98 8.48
CA TYR A 174 -5.53 2.37 8.57
C TYR A 174 -4.75 1.49 9.55
N ALA A 175 -5.31 1.23 10.73
CA ALA A 175 -4.71 0.34 11.72
C ALA A 175 -4.56 -1.09 11.19
N GLY A 176 -5.56 -1.61 10.48
CA GLY A 176 -5.49 -2.91 9.81
C GLY A 176 -4.38 -2.96 8.77
N ASN A 177 -4.31 -1.96 7.90
CA ASN A 177 -3.24 -1.85 6.90
C ASN A 177 -1.85 -1.78 7.55
N THR A 178 -1.68 -0.96 8.58
CA THR A 178 -0.41 -0.83 9.30
C THR A 178 -0.02 -2.12 10.02
N PHE A 179 -0.98 -2.81 10.64
CA PHE A 179 -0.74 -4.10 11.27
C PHE A 179 -0.30 -5.15 10.24
N GLY A 180 -0.98 -5.20 9.10
CA GLY A 180 -0.57 -6.04 7.97
C GLY A 180 0.83 -5.72 7.49
N ALA A 181 1.16 -4.44 7.36
CA ALA A 181 2.48 -3.96 6.95
C ALA A 181 3.60 -4.45 7.90
N VAL A 182 3.39 -4.35 9.21
CA VAL A 182 4.34 -4.88 10.22
C VAL A 182 4.54 -6.38 10.06
N LEU A 183 3.46 -7.14 9.92
CA LEU A 183 3.55 -8.59 9.67
C LEU A 183 4.27 -8.88 8.35
N GLY A 184 4.02 -8.09 7.31
CA GLY A 184 4.66 -8.20 6.01
C GLY A 184 6.16 -8.01 6.07
N VAL A 185 6.64 -6.97 6.77
CA VAL A 185 8.07 -6.74 6.99
C VAL A 185 8.71 -7.94 7.70
N LEU A 186 8.15 -8.34 8.84
CA LEU A 186 8.70 -9.42 9.65
C LEU A 186 8.71 -10.75 8.89
N ALA A 187 7.60 -11.13 8.27
CA ALA A 187 7.51 -12.37 7.51
C ALA A 187 8.44 -12.37 6.30
N THR A 188 8.52 -11.26 5.58
CA THR A 188 9.34 -11.15 4.37
C THR A 188 10.83 -11.17 4.71
N ALA A 189 11.26 -10.38 5.69
CA ALA A 189 12.69 -10.28 6.03
C ALA A 189 13.22 -11.55 6.69
N PHE A 190 12.46 -12.18 7.59
CA PHE A 190 12.96 -13.26 8.42
C PHE A 190 12.55 -14.67 7.95
N TRP A 191 11.59 -14.78 7.05
CA TRP A 191 11.11 -16.07 6.59
C TRP A 191 10.99 -16.19 5.07
N LEU A 192 10.20 -15.33 4.40
CA LEU A 192 9.89 -15.54 2.98
C LEU A 192 11.14 -15.40 2.09
N ILE A 193 11.95 -14.37 2.28
CA ILE A 193 13.17 -14.16 1.48
C ILE A 193 14.23 -15.23 1.80
N PRO A 194 14.55 -15.54 3.07
CA PRO A 194 15.53 -16.57 3.39
C PRO A 194 15.17 -17.96 2.82
N GLU A 195 13.89 -18.34 2.90
CA GLU A 195 13.46 -19.66 2.46
C GLU A 195 13.17 -19.74 0.94
N TRP A 196 12.56 -18.69 0.37
CA TRP A 196 12.01 -18.76 -0.99
C TRP A 196 12.70 -17.83 -1.98
N GLY A 197 13.49 -16.89 -1.52
CA GLY A 197 14.17 -15.89 -2.33
C GLY A 197 13.21 -14.77 -2.82
N LEU A 198 13.78 -13.78 -3.48
CA LEU A 198 13.10 -12.54 -3.82
C LEU A 198 11.90 -12.74 -4.77
N THR A 199 12.10 -13.50 -5.85
CA THR A 199 11.08 -13.67 -6.89
C THR A 199 9.85 -14.43 -6.39
N ARG A 200 10.05 -15.53 -5.62
CA ARG A 200 8.93 -16.29 -5.06
C ARG A 200 8.19 -15.48 -3.99
N THR A 201 8.90 -14.71 -3.18
CA THR A 201 8.29 -13.80 -2.21
C THR A 201 7.43 -12.75 -2.89
N ALA A 202 7.93 -12.11 -3.96
CA ALA A 202 7.14 -11.19 -4.77
C ALA A 202 5.90 -11.87 -5.39
N SER A 203 6.03 -13.12 -5.84
CA SER A 203 4.91 -13.89 -6.39
C SER A 203 3.82 -14.17 -5.36
N VAL A 204 4.20 -14.47 -4.11
CA VAL A 204 3.24 -14.67 -3.01
C VAL A 204 2.51 -13.37 -2.69
N CYS A 205 3.22 -12.25 -2.60
CA CYS A 205 2.60 -10.94 -2.42
C CYS A 205 1.67 -10.59 -3.59
N ALA A 206 2.05 -10.89 -4.84
CA ALA A 206 1.21 -10.67 -6.01
C ALA A 206 -0.07 -11.53 -5.97
N ALA A 207 0.05 -12.79 -5.61
CA ALA A 207 -1.12 -13.66 -5.45
C ALA A 207 -2.07 -13.12 -4.37
N LEU A 208 -1.53 -12.58 -3.27
CA LEU A 208 -2.32 -11.98 -2.20
C LEU A 208 -3.08 -10.73 -2.70
N ASN A 209 -2.43 -9.81 -3.44
CA ASN A 209 -3.12 -8.67 -4.02
C ASN A 209 -4.19 -9.08 -5.04
N LEU A 210 -3.91 -10.04 -5.92
CA LEU A 210 -4.91 -10.53 -6.88
C LEU A 210 -6.08 -11.20 -6.17
N LEU A 211 -5.83 -11.90 -5.07
CA LEU A 211 -6.89 -12.44 -4.21
C LEU A 211 -7.71 -11.31 -3.58
N CYS A 212 -7.08 -10.25 -3.06
CA CYS A 212 -7.77 -9.07 -2.55
C CYS A 212 -8.67 -8.43 -3.61
N ALA A 213 -8.16 -8.26 -4.84
CA ALA A 213 -8.95 -7.75 -5.96
C ALA A 213 -10.18 -8.62 -6.27
N ALA A 214 -9.98 -9.94 -6.36
CA ALA A 214 -11.06 -10.89 -6.65
C ALA A 214 -12.10 -10.93 -5.51
N MET A 215 -11.65 -10.93 -4.26
CA MET A 215 -12.53 -10.91 -3.10
C MET A 215 -13.33 -9.61 -3.02
N ALA A 216 -12.72 -8.47 -3.29
CA ALA A 216 -13.42 -7.20 -3.30
C ALA A 216 -14.57 -7.21 -4.32
N LEU A 217 -14.31 -7.63 -5.55
CA LEU A 217 -15.33 -7.71 -6.61
C LEU A 217 -16.47 -8.70 -6.30
N ARG A 218 -16.21 -9.73 -5.50
CA ARG A 218 -17.22 -10.73 -5.16
C ARG A 218 -18.02 -10.39 -3.91
N LEU A 219 -17.40 -9.70 -2.95
CA LEU A 219 -17.98 -9.48 -1.63
C LEU A 219 -18.62 -8.10 -1.48
N PHE A 220 -18.11 -7.09 -2.18
CA PHE A 220 -18.64 -5.73 -2.08
C PHE A 220 -19.46 -5.39 -3.33
N ALA A 221 -20.75 -5.17 -3.14
CA ALA A 221 -21.60 -4.58 -4.18
C ALA A 221 -21.26 -3.09 -4.36
N GLU A 222 -21.44 -2.58 -5.57
CA GLU A 222 -21.32 -1.14 -5.79
C GLU A 222 -22.42 -0.40 -5.05
N PRO A 223 -22.11 0.76 -4.43
CA PRO A 223 -23.10 1.52 -3.68
C PRO A 223 -24.20 2.01 -4.61
N ALA A 224 -25.45 1.81 -4.17
CA ALA A 224 -26.64 2.18 -4.95
C ALA A 224 -26.88 3.69 -5.08
N ASN A 225 -26.16 4.53 -4.34
CA ASN A 225 -26.34 5.97 -4.29
C ASN A 225 -25.06 6.73 -4.66
N ASP A 226 -25.17 7.57 -5.67
CA ASP A 226 -24.19 8.60 -6.08
C ASP A 226 -24.11 9.78 -5.09
N THR A 227 -24.05 9.54 -3.79
CA THR A 227 -23.84 10.64 -2.86
C THR A 227 -22.34 11.00 -2.89
N PRO A 228 -21.96 12.15 -3.47
CA PRO A 228 -20.59 12.60 -3.40
C PRO A 228 -20.17 12.72 -1.93
N ALA A 229 -18.93 12.36 -1.62
CA ALA A 229 -18.37 12.63 -0.32
C ALA A 229 -18.51 14.14 -0.04
N LYS A 230 -18.97 14.47 1.17
CA LYS A 230 -19.12 15.85 1.63
C LYS A 230 -17.81 16.58 1.40
N GLY A 231 -17.83 17.68 0.64
CA GLY A 231 -16.62 18.43 0.27
C GLY A 231 -15.76 18.73 1.49
N GLN A 232 -14.47 18.50 1.33
CA GLN A 232 -13.48 18.85 2.33
C GLN A 232 -13.58 20.35 2.60
N SER A 233 -13.78 20.70 3.87
CA SER A 233 -13.52 22.05 4.38
C SER A 233 -12.01 22.37 4.18
N ASP A 234 -11.68 23.65 4.04
CA ASP A 234 -10.32 24.17 3.97
C ASP A 234 -9.48 23.60 5.13
N ALA A 235 -8.76 22.54 4.82
CA ALA A 235 -7.93 21.82 5.79
C ALA A 235 -6.44 22.06 5.55
N SER A 236 -6.07 23.23 5.01
CA SER A 236 -4.68 23.58 4.69
C SER A 236 -3.75 23.40 5.88
N ASP A 237 -4.19 23.77 7.08
CA ASP A 237 -3.41 23.66 8.30
C ASP A 237 -3.24 22.19 8.73
N VAL A 238 -4.29 21.37 8.57
CA VAL A 238 -4.23 19.93 8.84
C VAL A 238 -3.34 19.23 7.83
N LEU A 239 -3.40 19.61 6.56
CA LEU A 239 -2.52 19.05 5.52
C LEU A 239 -1.06 19.41 5.79
N MET A 240 -0.78 20.65 6.21
CA MET A 240 0.59 21.06 6.56
C MET A 240 1.10 20.29 7.78
N LEU A 241 0.28 20.09 8.80
CA LEU A 241 0.62 19.30 9.98
C LEU A 241 0.89 17.83 9.61
N LEU A 242 0.04 17.22 8.77
CA LEU A 242 0.22 15.87 8.28
C LEU A 242 1.49 15.74 7.43
N ALA A 243 1.78 16.71 6.57
CA ALA A 243 3.02 16.75 5.80
C ALA A 243 4.25 16.83 6.69
N ALA A 244 4.22 17.70 7.71
CA ALA A 244 5.31 17.85 8.67
C ALA A 244 5.54 16.58 9.50
N THR A 245 4.47 15.96 10.00
CA THR A 245 4.56 14.68 10.74
C THR A 245 5.06 13.55 9.88
N GLY A 246 4.63 13.47 8.61
CA GLY A 246 5.11 12.50 7.64
C GLY A 246 6.60 12.68 7.33
N LEU A 247 7.04 13.91 7.11
CA LEU A 247 8.46 14.24 6.90
C LEU A 247 9.34 13.84 8.09
N LEU A 248 8.88 14.16 9.31
CA LEU A 248 9.57 13.77 10.54
C LEU A 248 9.62 12.25 10.72
N GLY A 249 8.52 11.53 10.41
CA GLY A 249 8.44 10.08 10.51
C GLY A 249 9.42 9.39 9.56
N ILE A 250 9.42 9.78 8.28
CA ILE A 250 10.36 9.25 7.28
C ILE A 250 11.80 9.61 7.65
N GLY A 251 12.06 10.88 8.07
CA GLY A 251 13.38 11.31 8.50
C GLY A 251 13.90 10.49 9.68
N TYR A 252 13.04 10.18 10.64
CA TYR A 252 13.39 9.33 11.79
C TYR A 252 13.70 7.89 11.35
N GLU A 253 12.89 7.30 10.45
CA GLU A 253 13.12 5.97 9.91
C GLU A 253 14.48 5.86 9.21
N VAL A 254 14.80 6.82 8.34
CA VAL A 254 16.09 6.90 7.65
C VAL A 254 17.24 7.03 8.65
N LEU A 255 17.09 7.87 9.68
CA LEU A 255 18.11 8.04 10.71
C LEU A 255 18.35 6.75 11.50
N VAL A 256 17.28 6.07 11.91
CA VAL A 256 17.38 4.81 12.67
C VAL A 256 18.07 3.74 11.82
N VAL A 257 17.67 3.57 10.56
CA VAL A 257 18.31 2.60 9.64
C VAL A 257 19.80 2.92 9.50
N ARG A 258 20.17 4.19 9.32
CA ARG A 258 21.57 4.61 9.18
C ARG A 258 22.39 4.36 10.45
N VAL A 259 21.84 4.66 11.63
CA VAL A 259 22.54 4.43 12.91
C VAL A 259 22.70 2.93 13.17
N LEU A 260 21.65 2.13 12.92
CA LEU A 260 21.72 0.68 13.10
C LEU A 260 22.71 0.02 12.15
N SER A 261 22.76 0.44 10.88
CA SER A 261 23.74 -0.10 9.93
C SER A 261 25.16 0.18 10.37
N GLN A 262 25.46 1.39 10.86
CA GLN A 262 26.80 1.72 11.38
C GLN A 262 27.19 0.88 12.61
N ILE A 263 26.22 0.57 13.49
CA ILE A 263 26.49 -0.28 14.65
C ILE A 263 26.69 -1.74 14.23
N ALA A 264 25.88 -2.24 13.29
CA ALA A 264 25.97 -3.61 12.81
C ALA A 264 27.26 -3.87 12.01
N GLU A 265 27.68 -2.92 11.16
CA GLU A 265 28.93 -3.02 10.41
C GLU A 265 30.19 -3.00 11.29
N ASN A 266 30.14 -2.38 12.48
CA ASN A 266 31.25 -2.34 13.43
C ASN A 266 31.30 -3.58 14.34
N THR A 267 30.38 -4.53 14.21
CA THR A 267 30.30 -5.74 15.05
C THR A 267 30.68 -7.04 14.30
N VAL A 268 31.13 -6.96 13.05
CA VAL A 268 31.57 -8.12 12.23
C VAL A 268 33.10 -8.13 12.04
#